data_8c37409f1ddf2de9b81634b069229217
#
_entry.id   8c37409f1ddf2de9b81634b069229217
#
_cell.length_a   1.000
_cell.length_b   1.000
_cell.length_c   1.000
_cell.angle_alpha   90.00
_cell.angle_beta   90.00
_cell.angle_gamma   90.00
#
_symmetry.space_group_name_H-M   'P 1'
#
loop_
_entity.id
_entity.type
_entity.pdbx_description
1 polymer ?
#
loop_
_entity_poly.entity_id
_entity_poly.type
_entity_poly.pdbx_seq_one_letter_code
_entity_poly.pdbx_strand_id
1 'polypeptide(L)'
;MAVDPITGSEVGDNLTERLLRAAAEVFASQGYEKARVAEIARRAGVTTGAIYSRYSGKAELLLDAVDHHVPGELVALLSGAGSRDSAVDVLSQLGSHLVDELDESAGLFLEAVVAARRDPELADRLRHKVEDEDARLGKLVDEAIADGLFDPELDRLAIVRVAHAIGFGMVLTRSMGLDLPSPDDWTAVIDRIIAAAGTTDHPTKDNGDTQ
;
A
#
# COMPACT_ATOMS: atom_id res chain seq x y z
N MET A 1 23.61 -35.65 23.39
CA MET A 1 23.57 -34.82 22.18
C MET A 1 22.11 -34.61 21.87
N ALA A 2 21.56 -33.53 22.36
CA ALA A 2 20.13 -33.19 22.19
C ALA A 2 19.98 -32.51 20.82
N VAL A 3 19.09 -33.04 19.99
CA VAL A 3 18.69 -32.43 18.72
C VAL A 3 17.58 -31.47 19.08
N ASP A 4 17.81 -30.13 18.93
CA ASP A 4 16.81 -29.13 19.08
C ASP A 4 15.71 -29.33 18.02
N PRO A 5 14.43 -29.27 18.37
CA PRO A 5 13.35 -29.29 17.39
C PRO A 5 13.35 -27.96 16.64
N ILE A 6 13.78 -28.01 15.37
CA ILE A 6 13.57 -26.90 14.42
C ILE A 6 12.07 -26.64 14.41
N THR A 7 11.67 -25.48 14.91
CA THR A 7 10.29 -25.08 15.09
C THR A 7 9.59 -25.01 13.74
N GLY A 8 8.42 -25.63 13.61
CA GLY A 8 7.59 -25.67 12.40
C GLY A 8 7.18 -24.31 11.84
N SER A 9 7.47 -23.22 12.54
CA SER A 9 7.27 -21.81 12.13
C SER A 9 8.26 -21.39 11.03
N GLU A 10 9.56 -21.60 11.20
CA GLU A 10 10.57 -21.16 10.22
C GLU A 10 10.45 -21.87 8.86
N VAL A 11 10.02 -23.13 8.86
CA VAL A 11 9.81 -23.90 7.61
C VAL A 11 8.54 -23.42 6.90
N GLY A 12 7.52 -23.02 7.65
CA GLY A 12 6.25 -22.47 7.12
C GLY A 12 6.43 -21.09 6.50
N ASP A 13 7.21 -20.23 7.13
CA ASP A 13 7.48 -18.86 6.67
C ASP A 13 8.31 -18.89 5.37
N ASN A 14 9.34 -19.73 5.30
CA ASN A 14 10.14 -19.94 4.08
C ASN A 14 9.30 -20.48 2.90
N LEU A 15 8.31 -21.34 3.16
CA LEU A 15 7.44 -21.87 2.12
C LEU A 15 6.48 -20.80 1.58
N THR A 16 5.91 -19.99 2.46
CA THR A 16 5.02 -18.88 2.09
C THR A 16 5.77 -17.85 1.25
N GLU A 17 6.94 -17.45 1.70
CA GLU A 17 7.80 -16.52 0.97
C GLU A 17 8.15 -17.03 -0.44
N ARG A 18 8.55 -18.29 -0.57
CA ARG A 18 8.84 -18.90 -1.87
C ARG A 18 7.62 -18.95 -2.78
N LEU A 19 6.44 -19.23 -2.20
CA LEU A 19 5.18 -19.29 -2.95
C LEU A 19 4.78 -17.90 -3.47
N LEU A 20 4.82 -16.89 -2.60
CA LEU A 20 4.42 -15.52 -2.98
C LEU A 20 5.40 -14.90 -3.97
N ARG A 21 6.71 -15.15 -3.82
CA ARG A 21 7.69 -14.76 -4.83
C ARG A 21 7.43 -15.41 -6.18
N ALA A 22 7.21 -16.74 -6.22
CA ALA A 22 6.90 -17.45 -7.45
C ALA A 22 5.57 -16.97 -8.08
N ALA A 23 4.58 -16.61 -7.25
CA ALA A 23 3.32 -16.03 -7.71
C ALA A 23 3.55 -14.66 -8.36
N ALA A 24 4.30 -13.78 -7.70
CA ALA A 24 4.65 -12.45 -8.22
C ALA A 24 5.35 -12.56 -9.58
N GLU A 25 6.38 -13.39 -9.71
CA GLU A 25 7.10 -13.61 -10.97
C GLU A 25 6.17 -14.09 -12.10
N VAL A 26 5.27 -15.04 -11.81
CA VAL A 26 4.35 -15.58 -12.81
C VAL A 26 3.31 -14.54 -13.21
N PHE A 27 2.73 -13.82 -12.26
CA PHE A 27 1.75 -12.77 -12.55
C PHE A 27 2.39 -11.59 -13.31
N ALA A 28 3.56 -11.14 -12.91
CA ALA A 28 4.27 -10.06 -13.60
C ALA A 28 4.66 -10.44 -15.04
N SER A 29 5.12 -11.67 -15.25
CA SER A 29 5.60 -12.08 -16.59
C SER A 29 4.50 -12.52 -17.55
N GLN A 30 3.38 -13.06 -17.07
CA GLN A 30 2.32 -13.65 -17.90
C GLN A 30 0.99 -12.87 -17.86
N GLY A 31 0.84 -11.97 -16.88
CA GLY A 31 -0.42 -11.33 -16.55
C GLY A 31 -1.38 -12.25 -15.79
N TYR A 32 -2.32 -11.65 -15.07
CA TYR A 32 -3.29 -12.39 -14.24
C TYR A 32 -4.09 -13.44 -15.03
N GLU A 33 -4.61 -13.07 -16.19
CA GLU A 33 -5.49 -13.94 -16.99
C GLU A 33 -4.80 -15.25 -17.41
N LYS A 34 -3.55 -15.16 -17.89
CA LYS A 34 -2.80 -16.30 -18.42
C LYS A 34 -2.06 -17.09 -17.35
N ALA A 35 -1.79 -16.49 -16.20
CA ALA A 35 -1.10 -17.14 -15.09
C ALA A 35 -1.86 -18.37 -14.61
N ARG A 36 -1.14 -19.49 -14.47
CA ARG A 36 -1.68 -20.77 -14.01
C ARG A 36 -1.14 -21.14 -12.65
N VAL A 37 -2.03 -21.48 -11.72
CA VAL A 37 -1.64 -21.93 -10.36
C VAL A 37 -0.69 -23.13 -10.42
N ALA A 38 -0.82 -24.00 -11.42
CA ALA A 38 0.09 -25.13 -11.61
C ALA A 38 1.54 -24.68 -11.92
N GLU A 39 1.74 -23.59 -12.66
CA GLU A 39 3.06 -23.04 -12.95
C GLU A 39 3.65 -22.39 -11.70
N ILE A 40 2.84 -21.66 -10.93
CA ILE A 40 3.24 -21.09 -9.63
C ILE A 40 3.68 -22.21 -8.68
N ALA A 41 2.87 -23.27 -8.56
CA ALA A 41 3.21 -24.44 -7.73
C ALA A 41 4.54 -25.08 -8.14
N ARG A 42 4.77 -25.26 -9.43
CA ARG A 42 6.00 -25.81 -9.97
C ARG A 42 7.22 -24.94 -9.61
N ARG A 43 7.12 -23.62 -9.77
CA ARG A 43 8.22 -22.69 -9.45
C ARG A 43 8.49 -22.62 -7.95
N ALA A 44 7.44 -22.61 -7.14
CA ALA A 44 7.55 -22.60 -5.68
C ALA A 44 8.04 -23.95 -5.09
N GLY A 45 8.04 -25.03 -5.89
CA GLY A 45 8.37 -26.39 -5.42
C GLY A 45 7.31 -26.97 -4.49
N VAL A 46 6.03 -26.66 -4.74
CA VAL A 46 4.87 -27.16 -3.99
C VAL A 46 3.87 -27.85 -4.90
N THR A 47 2.86 -28.50 -4.33
CA THR A 47 1.72 -29.05 -5.10
C THR A 47 0.62 -27.97 -5.26
N THR A 48 -0.17 -28.08 -6.31
CA THR A 48 -1.37 -27.22 -6.47
C THR A 48 -2.36 -27.42 -5.32
N GLY A 49 -2.45 -28.64 -4.76
CA GLY A 49 -3.26 -28.90 -3.57
C GLY A 49 -2.79 -28.12 -2.34
N ALA A 50 -1.48 -27.96 -2.15
CA ALA A 50 -0.94 -27.15 -1.08
C ALA A 50 -1.28 -25.65 -1.23
N ILE A 51 -1.38 -25.15 -2.47
CA ILE A 51 -1.85 -23.79 -2.72
C ILE A 51 -3.34 -23.66 -2.39
N TYR A 52 -4.19 -24.54 -2.91
CA TYR A 52 -5.63 -24.48 -2.69
C TYR A 52 -6.08 -24.80 -1.27
N SER A 53 -5.18 -25.36 -0.43
CA SER A 53 -5.46 -25.50 1.01
C SER A 53 -5.32 -24.17 1.78
N ARG A 54 -4.65 -23.16 1.20
CA ARG A 54 -4.40 -21.84 1.82
C ARG A 54 -5.16 -20.71 1.13
N TYR A 55 -5.34 -20.82 -0.17
CA TYR A 55 -5.94 -19.78 -1.02
C TYR A 55 -7.19 -20.31 -1.69
N SER A 56 -8.27 -19.58 -1.61
CA SER A 56 -9.53 -19.93 -2.25
C SER A 56 -9.45 -19.87 -3.78
N GLY A 57 -8.49 -19.10 -4.30
CA GLY A 57 -8.29 -18.94 -5.74
C GLY A 57 -7.11 -18.08 -6.11
N LYS A 58 -7.02 -17.84 -7.41
CA LYS A 58 -5.93 -17.06 -8.02
C LYS A 58 -5.96 -15.59 -7.60
N ALA A 59 -7.15 -15.04 -7.36
CA ALA A 59 -7.34 -13.66 -6.92
C ALA A 59 -6.71 -13.39 -5.56
N GLU A 60 -7.00 -14.25 -4.59
CA GLU A 60 -6.41 -14.15 -3.24
C GLU A 60 -4.88 -14.29 -3.27
N LEU A 61 -4.38 -15.27 -4.03
CA LEU A 61 -2.93 -15.45 -4.18
C LEU A 61 -2.23 -14.25 -4.82
N LEU A 62 -2.88 -13.57 -5.78
CA LEU A 62 -2.32 -12.35 -6.38
C LEU A 62 -2.23 -11.22 -5.35
N LEU A 63 -3.29 -10.99 -4.57
CA LEU A 63 -3.30 -9.90 -3.58
C LEU A 63 -2.30 -10.16 -2.46
N ASP A 64 -2.19 -11.40 -1.98
CA ASP A 64 -1.17 -11.77 -1.00
C ASP A 64 0.25 -11.59 -1.57
N ALA A 65 0.45 -11.88 -2.86
CA ALA A 65 1.73 -11.62 -3.51
C ALA A 65 2.02 -10.12 -3.62
N VAL A 66 1.02 -9.27 -3.87
CA VAL A 66 1.15 -7.80 -3.81
C VAL A 66 1.56 -7.38 -2.41
N ASP A 67 0.89 -7.87 -1.37
CA ASP A 67 1.14 -7.50 0.03
C ASP A 67 2.52 -7.91 0.52
N HIS A 68 2.98 -9.07 0.07
CA HIS A 68 4.31 -9.59 0.43
C HIS A 68 5.46 -8.69 -0.04
N HIS A 69 5.23 -7.87 -1.07
CA HIS A 69 6.21 -6.96 -1.62
C HIS A 69 6.10 -5.53 -1.06
N VAL A 70 5.11 -5.26 -0.18
CA VAL A 70 5.07 -3.97 0.52
C VAL A 70 6.19 -3.93 1.56
N PRO A 71 7.05 -2.89 1.58
CA PRO A 71 8.12 -2.78 2.56
C PRO A 71 7.60 -2.89 3.99
N GLY A 72 8.25 -3.72 4.82
CA GLY A 72 7.85 -3.93 6.23
C GLY A 72 7.82 -2.64 7.05
N GLU A 73 8.67 -1.67 6.73
CA GLU A 73 8.68 -0.33 7.32
C GLU A 73 7.38 0.43 7.06
N LEU A 74 6.87 0.37 5.83
CA LEU A 74 5.61 0.98 5.45
C LEU A 74 4.42 0.32 6.18
N VAL A 75 4.44 -1.02 6.30
CA VAL A 75 3.44 -1.77 7.08
C VAL A 75 3.50 -1.37 8.55
N ALA A 76 4.70 -1.21 9.12
CA ALA A 76 4.90 -0.79 10.51
C ALA A 76 4.36 0.63 10.76
N LEU A 77 4.64 1.58 9.86
CA LEU A 77 4.11 2.95 9.92
C LEU A 77 2.58 2.95 9.90
N LEU A 78 1.97 2.26 8.93
CA LEU A 78 0.50 2.15 8.82
C LEU A 78 -0.17 1.43 10.00
N SER A 79 0.58 0.57 10.70
CA SER A 79 0.07 -0.17 11.85
C SER A 79 0.22 0.58 13.17
N GLY A 80 0.91 1.75 13.17
CA GLY A 80 1.23 2.50 14.38
C GLY A 80 2.17 1.75 15.33
N ALA A 81 2.85 0.71 14.84
CA ALA A 81 3.73 -0.12 15.64
C ALA A 81 5.03 0.62 15.94
N GLY A 82 5.13 1.18 17.12
CA GLY A 82 6.38 1.73 17.67
C GLY A 82 6.61 3.22 17.47
N SER A 83 5.68 3.95 16.87
CA SER A 83 5.84 5.39 16.68
C SER A 83 5.42 6.20 17.92
N ARG A 84 6.30 7.07 18.38
CA ARG A 84 5.98 8.21 19.26
C ARG A 84 5.76 9.48 18.44
N ASP A 85 5.75 9.33 17.12
CA ASP A 85 5.67 10.43 16.18
C ASP A 85 4.22 10.92 16.10
N SER A 86 4.04 12.19 15.79
CA SER A 86 2.70 12.72 15.53
C SER A 86 2.09 12.10 14.29
N ALA A 87 0.76 12.15 14.14
CA ALA A 87 0.08 11.67 12.95
C ALA A 87 0.62 12.33 11.67
N VAL A 88 1.01 13.60 11.75
CA VAL A 88 1.63 14.35 10.64
C VAL A 88 2.99 13.79 10.26
N ASP A 89 3.85 13.48 11.27
CA ASP A 89 5.16 12.87 11.00
C ASP A 89 5.01 11.51 10.30
N VAL A 90 4.04 10.70 10.73
CA VAL A 90 3.75 9.41 10.10
C VAL A 90 3.27 9.61 8.66
N LEU A 91 2.37 10.57 8.40
CA LEU A 91 1.89 10.87 7.05
C LEU A 91 3.03 11.39 6.15
N SER A 92 3.93 12.23 6.69
CA SER A 92 5.12 12.71 5.97
C SER A 92 6.05 11.55 5.62
N GLN A 93 6.34 10.66 6.57
CA GLN A 93 7.15 9.48 6.32
C GLN A 93 6.52 8.55 5.28
N LEU A 94 5.22 8.27 5.37
CA LEU A 94 4.50 7.47 4.36
C LEU A 94 4.61 8.08 2.97
N GLY A 95 4.40 9.40 2.87
CA GLY A 95 4.53 10.12 1.61
C GLY A 95 5.95 10.07 1.05
N SER A 96 6.96 10.24 1.90
CA SER A 96 8.37 10.24 1.50
C SER A 96 8.83 8.88 0.95
N HIS A 97 8.33 7.78 1.52
CA HIS A 97 8.67 6.42 1.06
C HIS A 97 8.14 6.08 -0.35
N LEU A 98 7.27 6.91 -0.93
CA LEU A 98 6.75 6.66 -2.28
C LEU A 98 7.82 6.73 -3.39
N VAL A 99 8.96 7.37 -3.15
CA VAL A 99 10.11 7.40 -4.09
C VAL A 99 11.17 6.36 -3.76
N ASP A 100 11.16 5.82 -2.54
CA ASP A 100 12.04 4.76 -2.15
C ASP A 100 11.63 3.44 -2.85
N GLU A 101 12.37 2.39 -2.68
CA GLU A 101 12.25 1.12 -3.41
C GLU A 101 10.84 0.51 -3.40
N LEU A 102 9.94 1.00 -4.25
CA LEU A 102 8.81 0.21 -4.72
C LEU A 102 9.34 -0.68 -5.84
N ASP A 103 9.87 -1.82 -5.48
CA ASP A 103 10.42 -2.85 -6.34
C ASP A 103 9.33 -3.42 -7.31
N GLU A 104 9.56 -4.52 -7.97
CA GLU A 104 8.68 -5.24 -8.92
C GLU A 104 7.19 -5.29 -8.53
N SER A 105 6.87 -5.02 -7.25
CA SER A 105 5.52 -4.93 -6.69
C SER A 105 4.62 -3.87 -7.34
N ALA A 106 5.18 -2.75 -7.83
CA ALA A 106 4.40 -1.71 -8.50
C ALA A 106 3.69 -2.26 -9.75
N GLY A 107 4.40 -3.05 -10.55
CA GLY A 107 3.82 -3.71 -11.72
C GLY A 107 2.76 -4.74 -11.35
N LEU A 108 2.96 -5.46 -10.25
CA LEU A 108 2.02 -6.47 -9.77
C LEU A 108 0.71 -5.85 -9.27
N PHE A 109 0.78 -4.72 -8.55
CA PHE A 109 -0.41 -3.98 -8.13
C PHE A 109 -1.21 -3.46 -9.34
N LEU A 110 -0.55 -2.91 -10.36
CA LEU A 110 -1.23 -2.48 -11.58
C LEU A 110 -1.89 -3.65 -12.32
N GLU A 111 -1.25 -4.81 -12.35
CA GLU A 111 -1.86 -6.03 -12.92
C GLU A 111 -3.14 -6.39 -12.17
N ALA A 112 -3.14 -6.32 -10.83
CA ALA A 112 -4.33 -6.55 -10.02
C ALA A 112 -5.46 -5.54 -10.35
N VAL A 113 -5.12 -4.25 -10.47
CA VAL A 113 -6.10 -3.20 -10.83
C VAL A 113 -6.69 -3.42 -12.23
N VAL A 114 -5.86 -3.76 -13.20
CA VAL A 114 -6.32 -4.03 -14.59
C VAL A 114 -7.18 -5.29 -14.65
N ALA A 115 -6.77 -6.36 -13.96
CA ALA A 115 -7.49 -7.63 -13.91
C ALA A 115 -8.85 -7.49 -13.20
N ALA A 116 -8.92 -6.71 -12.12
CA ALA A 116 -10.15 -6.42 -11.37
C ALA A 116 -11.28 -5.84 -12.25
N ARG A 117 -10.95 -5.20 -13.36
CA ARG A 117 -11.98 -4.70 -14.32
C ARG A 117 -12.78 -5.83 -14.99
N ARG A 118 -12.27 -7.06 -15.00
CA ARG A 118 -12.85 -8.23 -15.66
C ARG A 118 -13.16 -9.36 -14.71
N ASP A 119 -12.62 -9.32 -13.51
CA ASP A 119 -12.82 -10.33 -12.47
C ASP A 119 -13.51 -9.68 -11.27
N PRO A 120 -14.85 -9.90 -11.08
CA PRO A 120 -15.60 -9.29 -9.99
C PRO A 120 -15.11 -9.74 -8.59
N GLU A 121 -14.63 -10.98 -8.45
CA GLU A 121 -14.10 -11.46 -7.18
C GLU A 121 -12.82 -10.69 -6.80
N LEU A 122 -11.91 -10.54 -7.77
CA LEU A 122 -10.69 -9.76 -7.56
C LEU A 122 -11.02 -8.27 -7.29
N ALA A 123 -12.03 -7.70 -7.98
CA ALA A 123 -12.48 -6.33 -7.76
C ALA A 123 -12.99 -6.11 -6.33
N ASP A 124 -13.79 -7.05 -5.83
CA ASP A 124 -14.32 -6.97 -4.47
C ASP A 124 -13.20 -7.08 -3.42
N ARG A 125 -12.29 -8.02 -3.58
CA ARG A 125 -11.14 -8.20 -2.68
C ARG A 125 -10.22 -6.97 -2.70
N LEU A 126 -9.89 -6.44 -3.87
CA LEU A 126 -9.05 -5.24 -4.01
C LEU A 126 -9.72 -4.02 -3.38
N ARG A 127 -11.04 -3.87 -3.54
CA ARG A 127 -11.82 -2.79 -2.90
C ARG A 127 -11.73 -2.88 -1.38
N HIS A 128 -11.97 -4.05 -0.79
CA HIS A 128 -11.87 -4.24 0.67
C HIS A 128 -10.46 -3.90 1.18
N LYS A 129 -9.43 -4.31 0.44
CA LYS A 129 -8.06 -3.96 0.79
C LYS A 129 -7.85 -2.43 0.84
N VAL A 130 -8.31 -1.71 -0.19
CA VAL A 130 -8.20 -0.24 -0.23
C VAL A 130 -9.06 0.41 0.87
N GLU A 131 -10.23 -0.15 1.19
CA GLU A 131 -11.08 0.31 2.29
C GLU A 131 -10.41 0.15 3.66
N ASP A 132 -9.67 -0.94 3.87
CA ASP A 132 -8.86 -1.14 5.09
C ASP A 132 -7.72 -0.12 5.19
N GLU A 133 -7.08 0.22 4.08
CA GLU A 133 -6.07 1.28 4.02
C GLU A 133 -6.70 2.66 4.26
N ASP A 134 -7.87 2.95 3.66
CA ASP A 134 -8.66 4.15 3.91
C ASP A 134 -8.96 4.34 5.41
N ALA A 135 -9.31 3.26 6.09
CA ALA A 135 -9.60 3.32 7.52
C ALA A 135 -8.36 3.67 8.35
N ARG A 136 -7.19 3.14 7.99
CA ARG A 136 -5.92 3.42 8.67
C ARG A 136 -5.46 4.86 8.43
N LEU A 137 -5.43 5.29 7.18
CA LEU A 137 -5.07 6.67 6.80
C LEU A 137 -6.06 7.67 7.40
N GLY A 138 -7.36 7.34 7.36
CA GLY A 138 -8.41 8.19 7.94
C GLY A 138 -8.24 8.37 9.44
N LYS A 139 -7.78 7.36 10.17
CA LYS A 139 -7.47 7.48 11.59
C LYS A 139 -6.32 8.46 11.84
N LEU A 140 -5.25 8.41 11.05
CA LEU A 140 -4.14 9.37 11.15
C LEU A 140 -4.60 10.80 10.85
N VAL A 141 -5.48 10.97 9.87
CA VAL A 141 -6.09 12.28 9.57
C VAL A 141 -6.95 12.78 10.74
N ASP A 142 -7.79 11.92 11.33
CA ASP A 142 -8.61 12.28 12.50
C ASP A 142 -7.73 12.68 13.71
N GLU A 143 -6.64 11.98 13.94
CA GLU A 143 -5.65 12.32 14.99
C GLU A 143 -4.98 13.68 14.70
N ALA A 144 -4.56 13.93 13.47
CA ALA A 144 -3.98 15.22 13.07
C ALA A 144 -4.96 16.39 13.22
N ILE A 145 -6.25 16.19 12.95
CA ILE A 145 -7.30 17.18 13.19
C ILE A 145 -7.50 17.41 14.70
N ALA A 146 -7.56 16.33 15.49
CA ALA A 146 -7.74 16.42 16.94
C ALA A 146 -6.59 17.15 17.63
N ASP A 147 -5.38 16.99 17.12
CA ASP A 147 -4.16 17.68 17.62
C ASP A 147 -4.03 19.13 17.10
N GLY A 148 -4.99 19.59 16.27
CA GLY A 148 -4.99 20.95 15.70
C GLY A 148 -3.93 21.17 14.61
N LEU A 149 -3.39 20.09 14.05
CA LEU A 149 -2.37 20.11 13.01
C LEU A 149 -2.99 20.22 11.61
N PHE A 150 -4.20 19.66 11.42
CA PHE A 150 -4.98 19.80 10.19
C PHE A 150 -6.22 20.65 10.42
N ASP A 151 -6.65 21.33 9.35
CA ASP A 151 -7.84 22.16 9.34
C ASP A 151 -9.10 21.27 9.49
N PRO A 152 -9.92 21.44 10.54
CA PRO A 152 -11.12 20.64 10.76
C PRO A 152 -12.22 20.88 9.74
N GLU A 153 -12.14 21.91 8.88
CA GLU A 153 -13.07 22.15 7.78
C GLU A 153 -12.77 21.27 6.55
N LEU A 154 -11.57 20.67 6.47
CA LEU A 154 -11.23 19.76 5.39
C LEU A 154 -11.94 18.41 5.55
N ASP A 155 -12.51 17.95 4.45
CA ASP A 155 -13.13 16.61 4.41
C ASP A 155 -12.08 15.51 4.51
N ARG A 156 -12.22 14.65 5.53
CA ARG A 156 -11.31 13.54 5.78
C ARG A 156 -11.14 12.62 4.56
N LEU A 157 -12.25 12.29 3.89
CA LEU A 157 -12.21 11.40 2.73
C LEU A 157 -11.45 12.04 1.57
N ALA A 158 -11.60 13.35 1.39
CA ALA A 158 -10.87 14.08 0.35
C ALA A 158 -9.35 14.02 0.60
N ILE A 159 -8.90 14.19 1.86
CA ILE A 159 -7.48 14.07 2.23
C ILE A 159 -6.96 12.65 1.91
N VAL A 160 -7.68 11.61 2.35
CA VAL A 160 -7.32 10.21 2.09
C VAL A 160 -7.27 9.92 0.59
N ARG A 161 -8.21 10.45 -0.21
CA ARG A 161 -8.20 10.28 -1.67
C ARG A 161 -7.03 10.99 -2.35
N VAL A 162 -6.60 12.14 -1.86
CA VAL A 162 -5.39 12.82 -2.34
C VAL A 162 -4.16 11.97 -2.04
N ALA A 163 -4.03 11.42 -0.84
CA ALA A 163 -2.93 10.53 -0.49
C ALA A 163 -2.87 9.30 -1.41
N HIS A 164 -4.00 8.62 -1.64
CA HIS A 164 -4.07 7.50 -2.59
C HIS A 164 -3.76 7.92 -4.03
N ALA A 165 -4.24 9.08 -4.49
CA ALA A 165 -3.95 9.55 -5.84
C ALA A 165 -2.45 9.80 -6.05
N ILE A 166 -1.76 10.31 -5.05
CA ILE A 166 -0.30 10.48 -5.06
C ILE A 166 0.38 9.10 -5.11
N GLY A 167 0.00 8.16 -4.23
CA GLY A 167 0.59 6.82 -4.19
C GLY A 167 0.37 6.05 -5.49
N PHE A 168 -0.85 5.99 -5.99
CA PHE A 168 -1.16 5.32 -7.26
C PHE A 168 -0.51 6.01 -8.45
N GLY A 169 -0.42 7.35 -8.44
CA GLY A 169 0.31 8.12 -9.45
C GLY A 169 1.79 7.75 -9.47
N MET A 170 2.41 7.55 -8.32
CA MET A 170 3.82 7.16 -8.24
C MET A 170 4.04 5.73 -8.74
N VAL A 171 3.14 4.78 -8.43
CA VAL A 171 3.16 3.43 -8.98
C VAL A 171 3.10 3.46 -10.50
N LEU A 172 2.22 4.28 -11.10
CA LEU A 172 2.13 4.46 -12.55
C LEU A 172 3.40 5.07 -13.14
N THR A 173 3.94 6.12 -12.53
CA THR A 173 5.15 6.81 -12.94
C THR A 173 6.33 5.82 -13.07
N ARG A 174 6.53 4.99 -12.05
CA ARG A 174 7.54 3.93 -12.06
C ARG A 174 7.30 2.90 -13.15
N SER A 175 6.07 2.41 -13.26
CA SER A 175 5.73 1.37 -14.25
C SER A 175 5.90 1.82 -15.68
N MET A 176 5.83 3.13 -15.92
CA MET A 176 6.13 3.73 -17.23
C MET A 176 7.63 4.01 -17.45
N GLY A 177 8.48 3.75 -16.45
CA GLY A 177 9.92 4.02 -16.53
C GLY A 177 10.25 5.51 -16.60
N LEU A 178 9.41 6.38 -16.05
CA LEU A 178 9.68 7.81 -15.97
C LEU A 178 10.73 8.10 -14.87
N ASP A 179 11.51 9.16 -15.09
CA ASP A 179 12.48 9.62 -14.11
C ASP A 179 11.77 10.02 -12.81
N LEU A 180 12.33 9.59 -11.69
CA LEU A 180 11.84 9.94 -10.37
C LEU A 180 12.65 11.10 -9.81
N PRO A 181 12.05 11.99 -8.99
CA PRO A 181 12.79 13.02 -8.27
C PRO A 181 13.74 12.38 -7.26
N SER A 182 14.71 13.17 -6.76
CA SER A 182 15.51 12.73 -5.62
C SER A 182 14.62 12.58 -4.39
N PRO A 183 14.95 11.68 -3.44
CA PRO A 183 14.20 11.54 -2.19
C PRO A 183 14.05 12.86 -1.43
N ASP A 184 15.10 13.67 -1.36
CA ASP A 184 15.08 14.96 -0.67
C ASP A 184 14.11 15.96 -1.32
N ASP A 185 14.14 16.08 -2.66
CA ASP A 185 13.24 16.96 -3.40
C ASP A 185 11.78 16.50 -3.28
N TRP A 186 11.56 15.19 -3.32
CA TRP A 186 10.24 14.61 -3.14
C TRP A 186 9.69 14.87 -1.74
N THR A 187 10.46 14.57 -0.70
CA THR A 187 10.10 14.82 0.70
C THR A 187 9.74 16.28 0.94
N ALA A 188 10.54 17.21 0.38
CA ALA A 188 10.25 18.63 0.48
C ALA A 188 8.91 19.04 -0.15
N VAL A 189 8.43 18.34 -1.18
CA VAL A 189 7.10 18.56 -1.78
C VAL A 189 6.02 17.97 -0.89
N ILE A 190 6.20 16.74 -0.41
CA ILE A 190 5.24 16.06 0.48
C ILE A 190 5.01 16.88 1.75
N ASP A 191 6.06 17.35 2.39
CA ASP A 191 5.97 18.17 3.61
C ASP A 191 5.16 19.47 3.37
N ARG A 192 5.32 20.09 2.21
CA ARG A 192 4.53 21.27 1.84
C ARG A 192 3.07 20.95 1.58
N ILE A 193 2.77 19.81 0.96
CA ILE A 193 1.39 19.35 0.74
C ILE A 193 0.72 19.09 2.09
N ILE A 194 1.40 18.42 3.02
CA ILE A 194 0.90 18.15 4.36
C ILE A 194 0.72 19.46 5.15
N ALA A 195 1.71 20.35 5.10
CA ALA A 195 1.61 21.66 5.77
C ALA A 195 0.45 22.52 5.22
N ALA A 196 0.10 22.37 3.93
CA ALA A 196 -1.03 23.07 3.33
C ALA A 196 -2.40 22.55 3.83
N ALA A 197 -2.46 21.38 4.45
CA ALA A 197 -3.64 20.88 5.13
C ALA A 197 -3.78 21.43 6.58
N GLY A 198 -2.78 22.15 7.06
CA GLY A 198 -2.83 22.82 8.36
C GLY A 198 -3.80 24.01 8.38
N THR A 199 -4.14 24.44 9.60
CA THR A 199 -4.99 25.61 9.80
C THR A 199 -4.37 26.86 9.18
N THR A 200 -4.94 27.35 8.10
CA THR A 200 -4.62 28.68 7.60
C THR A 200 -5.40 29.70 8.43
N ASP A 201 -4.70 30.69 9.02
CA ASP A 201 -5.36 31.92 9.45
C ASP A 201 -6.02 32.54 8.21
N HIS A 202 -7.26 32.16 7.92
CA HIS A 202 -8.06 32.86 6.93
C HIS A 202 -8.38 34.23 7.54
N PRO A 203 -7.86 35.34 6.98
CA PRO A 203 -8.37 36.64 7.37
C PRO A 203 -9.87 36.59 7.06
N THR A 204 -10.68 36.64 8.12
CA THR A 204 -12.14 36.82 8.01
C THR A 204 -12.39 37.93 6.98
N LYS A 205 -12.99 37.56 5.84
CA LYS A 205 -13.56 38.57 4.95
C LYS A 205 -14.62 39.29 5.76
N ASP A 206 -14.20 40.41 6.31
CA ASP A 206 -15.14 41.42 6.87
C ASP A 206 -16.06 41.85 5.72
N ASN A 207 -17.20 41.19 5.63
CA ASN A 207 -18.31 41.70 4.82
C ASN A 207 -18.86 42.93 5.53
N GLY A 208 -18.13 44.04 5.34
CA GLY A 208 -18.66 45.35 5.69
C GLY A 208 -19.94 45.58 4.96
N ASP A 209 -21.05 45.31 5.63
CA ASP A 209 -22.35 45.89 5.32
C ASP A 209 -22.16 47.40 5.27
N THR A 210 -22.13 47.94 4.09
CA THR A 210 -22.29 49.39 3.90
C THR A 210 -23.75 49.63 3.52
N GLN A 211 -24.44 50.31 4.43
CA GLN A 211 -25.76 50.90 4.28
C GLN A 211 -25.85 51.82 3.04
#